data_196629464b5c9892ad41be197566f9a4
#
_entry.id   196629464b5c9892ad41be197566f9a4
#
_cell.length_a   1.000
_cell.length_b   1.000
_cell.length_c   1.000
_cell.angle_alpha   90.00
_cell.angle_beta   90.00
_cell.angle_gamma   90.00
#
_symmetry.space_group_name_H-M   'P 1'
#
loop_
_entity.id
_entity.type
_entity.pdbx_description
1 polymer ?
#
loop_
_entity_poly.entity_id
_entity_poly.type
_entity_poly.pdbx_seq_one_letter_code
_entity_poly.pdbx_strand_id
1 'polypeptide(L)'
;MAYLIPPSTLENQSSSYLHSPPLRSNITPGDVGILRSTLLPSFALYSSLSLATYIAADATNRVELKDWLWPSAQVLNAWWTAIGQPMTKHGISFGTAYAALPWTKRVLLSCVAIWGTRLFARIAYRSFSRGRDDARYEAVKKEPGFWKGAFLRIFLPEAAVLSVISLSFTVPFTMDTGLSIGDEVVDVVRALAVGVFGAGFALEAMADMQLALHRQERTDLCRHGVWGLVRHPNYLGDTLVHVSFALLNMAGPFNPVVILGPVANYLFLRFLGGDKETEANQEERYKSQDPHKYGQLRQWQVEKNSFWPGLRDLVNPWALAVAGCGFIGVVIEEGFRCTYDM
;
A
#
# COMPACT_ATOMS: atom_id res chain seq x y z
N MET A 1 9.89 -41.75 32.37
CA MET A 1 11.17 -41.48 31.67
C MET A 1 10.84 -40.71 30.43
N ALA A 2 10.99 -39.38 30.47
CA ALA A 2 10.79 -38.51 29.32
C ALA A 2 12.13 -38.40 28.59
N TYR A 3 12.17 -38.85 27.35
CA TYR A 3 13.33 -38.68 26.48
C TYR A 3 13.38 -37.20 26.04
N LEU A 4 14.33 -36.44 26.58
CA LEU A 4 14.70 -35.11 26.11
C LEU A 4 15.40 -35.29 24.75
N ILE A 5 14.82 -34.78 23.68
CA ILE A 5 15.43 -34.68 22.36
C ILE A 5 16.50 -33.55 22.43
N PRO A 6 17.74 -33.79 22.00
CA PRO A 6 18.79 -32.78 22.07
C PRO A 6 18.51 -31.61 21.10
N PRO A 7 18.88 -30.37 21.46
CA PRO A 7 18.61 -29.15 20.68
C PRO A 7 19.12 -29.16 19.23
N SER A 8 20.18 -29.90 18.94
CA SER A 8 20.78 -30.03 17.62
C SER A 8 19.89 -30.66 16.53
N THR A 9 18.85 -31.41 16.94
CA THR A 9 17.91 -32.02 16.00
C THR A 9 16.81 -31.08 15.54
N LEU A 10 16.53 -30.02 16.31
CA LEU A 10 15.53 -29.01 15.95
C LEU A 10 16.10 -27.98 14.94
N GLU A 11 17.37 -27.61 15.08
CA GLU A 11 18.07 -26.73 14.13
C GLU A 11 18.22 -27.35 12.74
N ASN A 12 18.52 -28.65 12.66
CA ASN A 12 18.62 -29.36 11.38
C ASN A 12 17.28 -29.57 10.68
N GLN A 13 16.16 -29.65 11.43
CA GLN A 13 14.84 -29.72 10.79
C GLN A 13 14.38 -28.38 10.23
N SER A 14 14.62 -27.27 10.93
CA SER A 14 14.24 -25.94 10.43
C SER A 14 14.98 -25.55 9.13
N SER A 15 16.25 -25.93 9.01
CA SER A 15 17.05 -25.66 7.80
C SER A 15 16.68 -26.58 6.61
N SER A 16 16.19 -27.78 6.85
CA SER A 16 15.80 -28.71 5.78
C SER A 16 14.46 -28.37 5.13
N TYR A 17 13.55 -27.69 5.83
CA TYR A 17 12.28 -27.24 5.25
C TYR A 17 12.44 -26.02 4.34
N LEU A 18 13.50 -25.23 4.53
CA LEU A 18 13.83 -24.09 3.68
C LEU A 18 14.55 -24.47 2.38
N HIS A 19 15.06 -25.71 2.30
CA HIS A 19 15.84 -26.24 1.16
C HIS A 19 15.19 -27.46 0.48
N SER A 20 13.85 -27.56 0.50
CA SER A 20 13.19 -28.47 -0.42
C SER A 20 13.52 -28.00 -1.85
N PRO A 21 14.18 -28.82 -2.68
CA PRO A 21 14.43 -28.42 -4.07
C PRO A 21 13.08 -28.13 -4.70
N PRO A 22 12.98 -27.05 -5.50
CA PRO A 22 11.74 -26.73 -6.18
C PRO A 22 11.33 -27.98 -6.96
N LEU A 23 10.09 -28.45 -6.73
CA LEU A 23 9.49 -29.47 -7.57
C LEU A 23 9.71 -28.98 -9.02
N ARG A 24 10.60 -29.64 -9.75
CA ARG A 24 10.76 -29.45 -11.19
C ARG A 24 9.45 -29.86 -11.85
N SER A 25 8.46 -28.97 -11.81
CA SER A 25 7.34 -29.04 -12.72
C SER A 25 7.92 -28.81 -14.11
N ASN A 26 7.64 -29.67 -15.04
CA ASN A 26 7.92 -29.46 -16.46
C ASN A 26 7.27 -28.12 -16.84
N ILE A 27 8.04 -27.04 -16.85
CA ILE A 27 7.59 -25.70 -17.17
C ILE A 27 7.23 -25.73 -18.64
N THR A 28 5.94 -25.75 -18.95
CA THR A 28 5.48 -25.50 -20.30
C THR A 28 5.73 -24.03 -20.68
N PRO A 29 6.00 -23.67 -21.94
CA PRO A 29 6.31 -22.30 -22.35
C PRO A 29 5.28 -21.22 -21.97
N GLY A 30 4.14 -21.60 -21.42
CA GLY A 30 3.09 -20.71 -20.91
C GLY A 30 2.98 -20.62 -19.39
N ASP A 31 3.83 -21.32 -18.64
CA ASP A 31 3.80 -21.32 -17.17
C ASP A 31 4.66 -20.17 -16.65
N VAL A 32 4.10 -18.96 -16.64
CA VAL A 32 4.72 -17.80 -15.99
C VAL A 32 4.57 -18.02 -14.50
N GLY A 33 5.65 -18.50 -13.83
CA GLY A 33 5.64 -18.86 -12.39
C GLY A 33 4.99 -17.81 -11.48
N ILE A 34 5.22 -16.51 -11.76
CA ILE A 34 4.61 -15.37 -11.04
C ILE A 34 3.08 -15.37 -11.15
N LEU A 35 2.54 -15.68 -12.33
CA LEU A 35 1.10 -15.72 -12.54
C LEU A 35 0.45 -16.73 -11.59
N ARG A 36 0.99 -17.94 -11.54
CA ARG A 36 0.43 -19.04 -10.74
C ARG A 36 0.75 -18.93 -9.25
N SER A 37 2.00 -18.53 -8.90
CA SER A 37 2.44 -18.49 -7.50
C SER A 37 1.94 -17.26 -6.73
N THR A 38 1.70 -16.14 -7.41
CA THR A 38 1.45 -14.87 -6.75
C THR A 38 0.20 -14.14 -7.28
N LEU A 39 0.12 -13.90 -8.58
CA LEU A 39 -0.91 -13.01 -9.13
C LEU A 39 -2.31 -13.64 -9.04
N LEU A 40 -2.49 -14.88 -9.46
CA LEU A 40 -3.79 -15.57 -9.40
C LEU A 40 -4.28 -15.79 -7.96
N PRO A 41 -3.46 -16.24 -6.99
CA PRO A 41 -3.88 -16.30 -5.59
C PRO A 41 -4.27 -14.94 -5.02
N SER A 42 -3.50 -13.88 -5.32
CA SER A 42 -3.83 -12.53 -4.89
C SER A 42 -5.15 -12.05 -5.51
N PHE A 43 -5.34 -12.27 -6.82
CA PHE A 43 -6.58 -11.92 -7.51
C PHE A 43 -7.79 -12.68 -6.96
N ALA A 44 -7.65 -13.96 -6.66
CA ALA A 44 -8.70 -14.76 -6.03
C ALA A 44 -9.07 -14.22 -4.64
N LEU A 45 -8.08 -13.88 -3.81
CA LEU A 45 -8.30 -13.26 -2.50
C LEU A 45 -9.02 -11.92 -2.63
N TYR A 46 -8.48 -11.00 -3.45
CA TYR A 46 -9.09 -9.68 -3.63
C TYR A 46 -10.49 -9.75 -4.24
N SER A 47 -10.73 -10.63 -5.21
CA SER A 47 -12.06 -10.82 -5.79
C SER A 47 -13.07 -11.35 -4.78
N SER A 48 -12.65 -12.26 -3.91
CA SER A 48 -13.50 -12.80 -2.83
C SER A 48 -13.85 -11.71 -1.81
N LEU A 49 -12.87 -10.91 -1.38
CA LEU A 49 -13.10 -9.78 -0.48
C LEU A 49 -13.97 -8.70 -1.14
N SER A 50 -13.72 -8.41 -2.42
CA SER A 50 -14.52 -7.46 -3.21
C SER A 50 -15.96 -7.91 -3.36
N LEU A 51 -16.21 -9.22 -3.54
CA LEU A 51 -17.57 -9.78 -3.60
C LEU A 51 -18.29 -9.61 -2.26
N ALA A 52 -17.63 -9.96 -1.15
CA ALA A 52 -18.20 -9.77 0.19
C ALA A 52 -18.53 -8.30 0.46
N THR A 53 -17.61 -7.40 0.09
CA THR A 53 -17.80 -5.95 0.25
C THR A 53 -18.89 -5.42 -0.67
N TYR A 54 -18.98 -5.91 -1.92
CA TYR A 54 -20.08 -5.56 -2.82
C TYR A 54 -21.45 -5.93 -2.24
N ILE A 55 -21.59 -7.13 -1.67
CA ILE A 55 -22.84 -7.55 -1.02
C ILE A 55 -23.19 -6.60 0.14
N ALA A 56 -22.22 -6.24 0.98
CA ALA A 56 -22.42 -5.29 2.06
C ALA A 56 -22.74 -3.87 1.54
N ALA A 57 -22.09 -3.43 0.46
CA ALA A 57 -22.31 -2.13 -0.16
C ALA A 57 -23.69 -2.01 -0.78
N ASP A 58 -24.17 -3.04 -1.47
CA ASP A 58 -25.53 -3.12 -2.02
C ASP A 58 -26.58 -3.09 -0.90
N ALA A 59 -26.42 -3.93 0.12
CA ALA A 59 -27.33 -4.00 1.27
C ALA A 59 -27.42 -2.68 2.06
N THR A 60 -26.34 -1.92 2.14
CA THR A 60 -26.27 -0.64 2.87
C THR A 60 -26.44 0.59 1.97
N ASN A 61 -26.49 0.39 0.67
CA ASN A 61 -26.44 1.44 -0.36
C ASN A 61 -25.23 2.39 -0.22
N ARG A 62 -24.07 1.84 0.15
CA ARG A 62 -22.82 2.59 0.42
C ARG A 62 -21.65 2.04 -0.43
N VAL A 63 -21.40 2.67 -1.57
CA VAL A 63 -20.30 2.29 -2.48
C VAL A 63 -18.93 2.50 -1.83
N GLU A 64 -18.80 3.49 -0.95
CA GLU A 64 -17.53 3.82 -0.27
C GLU A 64 -16.94 2.68 0.58
N LEU A 65 -17.71 1.61 0.85
CA LEU A 65 -17.18 0.43 1.55
C LEU A 65 -16.02 -0.22 0.76
N LYS A 66 -15.98 -0.05 -0.56
CA LYS A 66 -14.84 -0.49 -1.37
C LYS A 66 -13.53 0.23 -1.00
N ASP A 67 -13.61 1.51 -0.60
CA ASP A 67 -12.44 2.28 -0.20
C ASP A 67 -11.78 1.70 1.07
N TRP A 68 -12.54 0.97 1.92
CA TRP A 68 -12.00 0.27 3.09
C TRP A 68 -11.14 -0.93 2.70
N LEU A 69 -11.45 -1.56 1.56
CA LEU A 69 -10.66 -2.68 1.05
C LEU A 69 -9.30 -2.25 0.56
N TRP A 70 -9.18 -1.03 0.03
CA TRP A 70 -7.92 -0.56 -0.53
C TRP A 70 -6.72 -0.84 0.39
N PRO A 71 -6.69 -0.36 1.64
CA PRO A 71 -5.59 -0.66 2.55
C PRO A 71 -5.71 -2.02 3.23
N SER A 72 -6.90 -2.40 3.72
CA SER A 72 -7.06 -3.59 4.56
C SER A 72 -6.81 -4.90 3.81
N ALA A 73 -7.27 -5.00 2.57
CA ALA A 73 -7.05 -6.18 1.76
C ALA A 73 -5.57 -6.36 1.37
N GLN A 74 -4.82 -5.26 1.19
CA GLN A 74 -3.38 -5.31 0.93
C GLN A 74 -2.62 -5.84 2.16
N VAL A 75 -2.94 -5.36 3.36
CA VAL A 75 -2.37 -5.91 4.61
C VAL A 75 -2.68 -7.39 4.74
N LEU A 76 -3.95 -7.77 4.54
CA LEU A 76 -4.36 -9.17 4.63
C LEU A 76 -3.62 -10.06 3.63
N ASN A 77 -3.47 -9.62 2.37
CA ASN A 77 -2.76 -10.38 1.35
C ASN A 77 -1.26 -10.53 1.66
N ALA A 78 -0.60 -9.46 2.13
CA ALA A 78 0.80 -9.52 2.54
C ALA A 78 1.01 -10.53 3.68
N TRP A 79 0.21 -10.45 4.75
CA TRP A 79 0.31 -11.34 5.89
C TRP A 79 -0.11 -12.77 5.56
N TRP A 80 -1.16 -12.94 4.76
CA TRP A 80 -1.55 -14.26 4.29
C TRP A 80 -0.43 -14.93 3.48
N THR A 81 0.18 -14.19 2.57
CA THR A 81 1.25 -14.72 1.73
C THR A 81 2.52 -15.03 2.53
N ALA A 82 2.90 -14.15 3.46
CA ALA A 82 4.13 -14.29 4.24
C ALA A 82 4.02 -15.33 5.36
N ILE A 83 2.87 -15.41 6.01
CA ILE A 83 2.67 -16.18 7.24
C ILE A 83 1.56 -17.23 7.07
N GLY A 84 0.37 -16.84 6.61
CA GLY A 84 -0.78 -17.73 6.54
C GLY A 84 -0.57 -18.95 5.62
N GLN A 85 0.02 -18.73 4.45
CA GLN A 85 0.31 -19.83 3.51
C GLN A 85 1.35 -20.82 4.08
N PRO A 86 2.50 -20.43 4.64
CA PRO A 86 3.41 -21.36 5.31
C PRO A 86 2.75 -22.14 6.45
N MET A 87 1.96 -21.46 7.29
CA MET A 87 1.22 -22.13 8.37
C MET A 87 0.29 -23.22 7.84
N THR A 88 -0.47 -22.93 6.79
CA THR A 88 -1.43 -23.90 6.22
C THR A 88 -0.77 -25.01 5.41
N LYS A 89 0.31 -24.71 4.69
CA LYS A 89 1.02 -25.70 3.84
C LYS A 89 1.90 -26.65 4.66
N HIS A 90 2.55 -26.13 5.71
CA HIS A 90 3.56 -26.89 6.46
C HIS A 90 3.14 -27.22 7.89
N GLY A 91 1.96 -26.80 8.33
CA GLY A 91 1.46 -27.07 9.68
C GLY A 91 2.28 -26.41 10.79
N ILE A 92 3.01 -25.33 10.48
CA ILE A 92 3.87 -24.61 11.44
C ILE A 92 3.10 -23.53 12.19
N SER A 93 3.59 -23.16 13.38
CA SER A 93 2.99 -22.08 14.17
C SER A 93 3.26 -20.70 13.55
N PHE A 94 2.46 -19.70 13.95
CA PHE A 94 2.69 -18.29 13.60
C PHE A 94 4.11 -17.84 13.99
N GLY A 95 4.53 -18.14 15.22
CA GLY A 95 5.86 -17.78 15.71
C GLY A 95 6.99 -18.37 14.87
N THR A 96 6.85 -19.64 14.47
CA THR A 96 7.83 -20.32 13.61
C THR A 96 7.86 -19.68 12.21
N ALA A 97 6.72 -19.41 11.61
CA ALA A 97 6.63 -18.78 10.31
C ALA A 97 7.24 -17.36 10.31
N TYR A 98 6.95 -16.57 11.35
CA TYR A 98 7.49 -15.21 11.49
C TYR A 98 9.00 -15.23 11.78
N ALA A 99 9.48 -16.12 12.65
CA ALA A 99 10.89 -16.26 12.99
C ALA A 99 11.74 -16.69 11.78
N ALA A 100 11.17 -17.42 10.82
CA ALA A 100 11.85 -17.83 9.60
C ALA A 100 12.08 -16.69 8.59
N LEU A 101 11.40 -15.54 8.75
CA LEU A 101 11.57 -14.41 7.84
C LEU A 101 12.89 -13.66 8.11
N PRO A 102 13.70 -13.38 7.07
CA PRO A 102 14.84 -12.46 7.15
C PRO A 102 14.39 -11.07 7.62
N TRP A 103 15.31 -10.32 8.23
CA TRP A 103 15.03 -8.99 8.78
C TRP A 103 14.31 -8.06 7.78
N THR A 104 14.84 -7.92 6.57
CA THR A 104 14.24 -7.06 5.52
C THR A 104 12.80 -7.43 5.19
N LYS A 105 12.46 -8.72 5.17
CA LYS A 105 11.08 -9.20 4.94
C LYS A 105 10.17 -8.90 6.12
N ARG A 106 10.67 -8.92 7.36
CA ARG A 106 9.92 -8.47 8.55
C ARG A 106 9.67 -6.97 8.53
N VAL A 107 10.67 -6.18 8.15
CA VAL A 107 10.52 -4.72 7.96
C VAL A 107 9.47 -4.43 6.91
N LEU A 108 9.54 -5.08 5.73
CA LEU A 108 8.53 -4.93 4.67
C LEU A 108 7.11 -5.22 5.18
N LEU A 109 6.93 -6.36 5.85
CA LEU A 109 5.63 -6.77 6.37
C LEU A 109 5.09 -5.79 7.42
N SER A 110 5.98 -5.27 8.27
CA SER A 110 5.65 -4.25 9.28
C SER A 110 5.26 -2.91 8.62
N CYS A 111 6.00 -2.48 7.60
CA CYS A 111 5.69 -1.26 6.85
C CYS A 111 4.32 -1.33 6.17
N VAL A 112 4.00 -2.46 5.53
CA VAL A 112 2.68 -2.69 4.93
C VAL A 112 1.58 -2.64 5.98
N ALA A 113 1.79 -3.28 7.15
CA ALA A 113 0.82 -3.29 8.24
C ALA A 113 0.60 -1.89 8.83
N ILE A 114 1.67 -1.15 9.12
CA ILE A 114 1.60 0.20 9.69
C ILE A 114 0.86 1.14 8.75
N TRP A 115 1.27 1.18 7.47
CA TRP A 115 0.63 2.02 6.46
C TRP A 115 -0.85 1.66 6.27
N GLY A 116 -1.15 0.39 6.01
CA GLY A 116 -2.50 -0.03 5.67
C GLY A 116 -3.46 0.06 6.86
N THR A 117 -3.02 -0.24 8.10
CA THR A 117 -3.85 -0.07 9.30
C THR A 117 -4.17 1.40 9.56
N ARG A 118 -3.18 2.30 9.42
CA ARG A 118 -3.40 3.74 9.56
C ARG A 118 -4.40 4.25 8.51
N LEU A 119 -4.20 3.88 7.23
CA LEU A 119 -5.05 4.35 6.15
C LEU A 119 -6.48 3.80 6.29
N PHE A 120 -6.62 2.51 6.63
CA PHE A 120 -7.91 1.90 6.94
C PHE A 120 -8.65 2.64 8.06
N ALA A 121 -7.97 2.87 9.19
CA ALA A 121 -8.55 3.60 10.32
C ALA A 121 -9.01 5.01 9.91
N ARG A 122 -8.22 5.70 9.10
CA ARG A 122 -8.56 7.03 8.58
C ARG A 122 -9.80 7.01 7.69
N ILE A 123 -9.87 6.08 6.75
CA ILE A 123 -11.02 5.94 5.83
C ILE A 123 -12.26 5.55 6.60
N ALA A 124 -12.18 4.54 7.47
CA ALA A 124 -13.29 4.07 8.27
C ALA A 124 -13.84 5.17 9.20
N TYR A 125 -12.95 5.88 9.93
CA TYR A 125 -13.36 6.99 10.79
C TYR A 125 -14.10 8.08 10.01
N ARG A 126 -13.58 8.48 8.83
CA ARG A 126 -14.23 9.49 7.98
C ARG A 126 -15.60 9.01 7.48
N SER A 127 -15.70 7.74 7.11
CA SER A 127 -16.92 7.11 6.63
C SER A 127 -17.99 7.05 7.74
N PHE A 128 -17.63 6.58 8.93
CA PHE A 128 -18.52 6.56 10.09
C PHE A 128 -18.99 7.96 10.51
N SER A 129 -18.05 8.92 10.60
CA SER A 129 -18.37 10.30 10.98
C SER A 129 -19.30 10.99 10.00
N ARG A 130 -19.27 10.61 8.72
CA ARG A 130 -20.16 11.15 7.69
C ARG A 130 -21.57 10.57 7.78
N GLY A 131 -21.71 9.32 8.19
CA GLY A 131 -23.00 8.62 8.32
C GLY A 131 -23.74 8.36 7.01
N ARG A 132 -23.21 8.78 5.87
CA ARG A 132 -23.76 8.62 4.51
C ARG A 132 -22.65 8.27 3.52
N ASP A 133 -23.01 7.81 2.32
CA ASP A 133 -22.07 7.47 1.25
C ASP A 133 -21.25 8.69 0.80
N ASP A 134 -20.11 8.45 0.16
CA ASP A 134 -19.29 9.53 -0.39
C ASP A 134 -20.02 10.21 -1.56
N ALA A 135 -19.96 11.54 -1.57
CA ALA A 135 -20.59 12.35 -2.63
C ALA A 135 -20.11 12.00 -4.04
N ARG A 136 -18.90 11.43 -4.18
CA ARG A 136 -18.35 10.95 -5.45
C ARG A 136 -19.24 9.89 -6.11
N TYR A 137 -19.92 9.07 -5.32
CA TYR A 137 -20.74 7.96 -5.80
C TYR A 137 -22.21 8.31 -5.99
N GLU A 138 -22.67 9.47 -5.50
CA GLU A 138 -24.09 9.86 -5.54
C GLU A 138 -24.64 10.00 -6.97
N ALA A 139 -23.82 10.52 -7.90
CA ALA A 139 -24.22 10.67 -9.30
C ALA A 139 -24.32 9.31 -10.00
N VAL A 140 -23.35 8.44 -9.83
CA VAL A 140 -23.28 7.13 -10.48
C VAL A 140 -24.36 6.18 -9.97
N LYS A 141 -24.69 6.25 -8.67
CA LYS A 141 -25.79 5.44 -8.08
C LYS A 141 -27.17 5.74 -8.65
N LYS A 142 -27.38 6.93 -9.25
CA LYS A 142 -28.65 7.29 -9.90
C LYS A 142 -28.90 6.56 -11.22
N GLU A 143 -27.89 5.92 -11.80
CA GLU A 143 -28.03 5.16 -13.03
C GLU A 143 -28.98 3.97 -12.82
N PRO A 144 -29.96 3.75 -13.72
CA PRO A 144 -30.86 2.61 -13.63
C PRO A 144 -30.08 1.28 -13.61
N GLY A 145 -30.35 0.45 -12.60
CA GLY A 145 -29.68 -0.86 -12.49
C GLY A 145 -28.21 -0.79 -12.07
N PHE A 146 -27.75 0.31 -11.48
CA PHE A 146 -26.37 0.50 -11.02
C PHE A 146 -25.82 -0.74 -10.28
N TRP A 147 -26.50 -1.20 -9.23
CA TRP A 147 -26.04 -2.33 -8.42
C TRP A 147 -25.94 -3.64 -9.19
N LYS A 148 -26.78 -3.87 -10.20
CA LYS A 148 -26.68 -5.10 -11.04
C LYS A 148 -25.36 -5.21 -11.80
N GLY A 149 -24.73 -4.08 -12.13
CA GLY A 149 -23.47 -4.02 -12.84
C GLY A 149 -22.27 -3.61 -12.01
N ALA A 150 -22.46 -3.09 -10.80
CA ALA A 150 -21.44 -2.46 -9.99
C ALA A 150 -20.28 -3.41 -9.67
N PHE A 151 -20.56 -4.69 -9.37
CA PHE A 151 -19.51 -5.67 -9.11
C PHE A 151 -18.49 -5.76 -10.25
N LEU A 152 -18.98 -5.95 -11.48
CA LEU A 152 -18.11 -6.12 -12.66
C LEU A 152 -17.48 -4.81 -13.15
N ARG A 153 -18.11 -3.65 -12.88
CA ARG A 153 -17.64 -2.35 -13.37
C ARG A 153 -16.71 -1.63 -12.39
N ILE A 154 -16.85 -1.90 -11.09
CA ILE A 154 -16.15 -1.16 -10.02
C ILE A 154 -15.30 -2.11 -9.17
N PHE A 155 -15.93 -3.08 -8.51
CA PHE A 155 -15.26 -3.91 -7.48
C PHE A 155 -14.24 -4.90 -8.07
N LEU A 156 -14.59 -5.59 -9.16
CA LEU A 156 -13.71 -6.58 -9.76
C LEU A 156 -12.50 -5.97 -10.50
N PRO A 157 -12.62 -4.85 -11.27
CA PRO A 157 -11.46 -4.17 -11.81
C PRO A 157 -10.50 -3.66 -10.74
N GLU A 158 -11.02 -3.16 -9.60
CA GLU A 158 -10.20 -2.73 -8.48
C GLU A 158 -9.43 -3.92 -7.87
N ALA A 159 -10.06 -5.09 -7.74
CA ALA A 159 -9.37 -6.31 -7.31
C ALA A 159 -8.22 -6.71 -8.26
N ALA A 160 -8.39 -6.53 -9.57
CA ALA A 160 -7.33 -6.77 -10.54
C ALA A 160 -6.16 -5.79 -10.37
N VAL A 161 -6.45 -4.50 -10.19
CA VAL A 161 -5.43 -3.48 -9.94
C VAL A 161 -4.67 -3.77 -8.64
N LEU A 162 -5.38 -4.05 -7.55
CA LEU A 162 -4.78 -4.41 -6.26
C LEU A 162 -3.86 -5.63 -6.36
N SER A 163 -4.19 -6.60 -7.23
CA SER A 163 -3.36 -7.79 -7.46
C SER A 163 -2.00 -7.43 -8.07
N VAL A 164 -1.97 -6.44 -8.96
CA VAL A 164 -0.71 -5.94 -9.54
C VAL A 164 0.06 -5.08 -8.54
N ILE A 165 -0.63 -4.19 -7.83
CA ILE A 165 0.00 -3.35 -6.79
C ILE A 165 0.67 -4.21 -5.72
N SER A 166 0.04 -5.32 -5.34
CA SER A 166 0.55 -6.20 -4.29
C SER A 166 1.83 -6.96 -4.65
N LEU A 167 2.24 -6.98 -5.92
CA LEU A 167 3.47 -7.67 -6.34
C LEU A 167 4.70 -7.21 -5.56
N SER A 168 4.78 -5.93 -5.18
CA SER A 168 5.91 -5.39 -4.41
C SER A 168 6.04 -5.96 -3.00
N PHE A 169 5.00 -6.58 -2.44
CA PHE A 169 5.02 -7.14 -1.09
C PHE A 169 4.45 -8.58 -0.99
N THR A 170 4.22 -9.23 -2.13
CA THR A 170 3.82 -10.65 -2.16
C THR A 170 4.87 -11.52 -2.86
N VAL A 171 5.46 -11.04 -3.96
CA VAL A 171 6.53 -11.75 -4.68
C VAL A 171 7.70 -12.15 -3.77
N PRO A 172 8.17 -11.30 -2.83
CA PRO A 172 9.27 -11.68 -1.94
C PRO A 172 9.03 -12.93 -1.08
N PHE A 173 7.77 -13.28 -0.88
CA PHE A 173 7.38 -14.44 -0.05
C PHE A 173 7.01 -15.67 -0.87
N THR A 174 6.89 -15.55 -2.19
CA THR A 174 6.43 -16.63 -3.07
C THR A 174 7.49 -17.12 -4.06
N MET A 175 8.58 -16.38 -4.23
CA MET A 175 9.63 -16.68 -5.20
C MET A 175 11.02 -16.48 -4.59
N ASP A 176 11.86 -17.49 -4.73
CA ASP A 176 13.23 -17.52 -4.19
C ASP A 176 14.30 -17.08 -5.20
N THR A 177 13.89 -16.72 -6.42
CA THR A 177 14.82 -16.39 -7.50
C THR A 177 14.84 -14.90 -7.76
N GLY A 178 16.01 -14.30 -7.82
CA GLY A 178 16.13 -12.89 -8.09
C GLY A 178 17.53 -12.44 -8.44
N LEU A 179 17.59 -11.20 -8.92
CA LEU A 179 18.82 -10.44 -9.03
C LEU A 179 19.30 -10.08 -7.62
N SER A 180 20.61 -10.07 -7.40
CA SER A 180 21.22 -9.58 -6.16
C SER A 180 22.08 -8.38 -6.47
N ILE A 181 21.98 -7.35 -5.63
CA ILE A 181 22.97 -6.26 -5.58
C ILE A 181 24.11 -6.67 -4.66
N GLY A 182 25.29 -6.09 -4.87
CA GLY A 182 26.44 -6.40 -4.01
C GLY A 182 26.17 -6.07 -2.54
N ASP A 183 26.70 -6.90 -1.64
CA ASP A 183 26.48 -6.80 -0.19
C ASP A 183 26.80 -5.41 0.38
N GLU A 184 27.80 -4.72 -0.19
CA GLU A 184 28.18 -3.35 0.21
C GLU A 184 27.06 -2.32 0.03
N VAL A 185 26.08 -2.58 -0.86
CA VAL A 185 25.00 -1.65 -1.21
C VAL A 185 23.69 -2.00 -0.50
N VAL A 186 23.55 -3.22 -0.01
CA VAL A 186 22.32 -3.75 0.61
C VAL A 186 21.85 -2.87 1.76
N ASP A 187 22.75 -2.53 2.71
CA ASP A 187 22.39 -1.70 3.86
C ASP A 187 22.00 -0.28 3.47
N VAL A 188 22.68 0.29 2.47
CA VAL A 188 22.33 1.63 1.95
C VAL A 188 20.96 1.62 1.30
N VAL A 189 20.65 0.61 0.49
CA VAL A 189 19.35 0.47 -0.18
C VAL A 189 18.24 0.23 0.85
N ARG A 190 18.49 -0.56 1.89
CA ARG A 190 17.54 -0.79 2.99
C ARG A 190 17.25 0.52 3.75
N ALA A 191 18.31 1.25 4.14
CA ALA A 191 18.16 2.53 4.82
C ALA A 191 17.41 3.55 3.94
N LEU A 192 17.74 3.64 2.65
CA LEU A 192 17.02 4.48 1.69
C LEU A 192 15.54 4.08 1.61
N ALA A 193 15.23 2.79 1.53
CA ALA A 193 13.87 2.29 1.45
C ALA A 193 13.06 2.65 2.70
N VAL A 194 13.63 2.45 3.89
CA VAL A 194 13.00 2.83 5.17
C VAL A 194 12.82 4.35 5.27
N GLY A 195 13.81 5.12 4.82
CA GLY A 195 13.72 6.58 4.77
C GLY A 195 12.60 7.07 3.84
N VAL A 196 12.47 6.47 2.65
CA VAL A 196 11.39 6.76 1.70
C VAL A 196 10.03 6.35 2.28
N PHE A 197 9.95 5.20 2.97
CA PHE A 197 8.74 4.79 3.68
C PHE A 197 8.34 5.83 4.73
N GLY A 198 9.25 6.20 5.62
CA GLY A 198 9.00 7.16 6.70
C GLY A 198 8.56 8.53 6.17
N ALA A 199 9.21 9.02 5.12
CA ALA A 199 8.85 10.27 4.45
C ALA A 199 7.47 10.18 3.78
N GLY A 200 7.19 9.13 3.01
CA GLY A 200 5.91 8.92 2.34
C GLY A 200 4.76 8.77 3.33
N PHE A 201 4.94 7.96 4.37
CA PHE A 201 3.97 7.76 5.44
C PHE A 201 3.66 9.07 6.20
N ALA A 202 4.71 9.83 6.54
CA ALA A 202 4.55 11.12 7.22
C ALA A 202 3.83 12.14 6.32
N LEU A 203 4.18 12.21 5.04
CA LEU A 203 3.54 13.11 4.09
C LEU A 203 2.04 12.82 3.96
N GLU A 204 1.67 11.55 3.81
CA GLU A 204 0.27 11.12 3.70
C GLU A 204 -0.50 11.39 5.00
N ALA A 205 0.08 11.04 6.15
CA ALA A 205 -0.55 11.25 7.46
C ALA A 205 -0.74 12.74 7.78
N MET A 206 0.28 13.57 7.52
CA MET A 206 0.21 15.02 7.69
C MET A 206 -0.83 15.65 6.75
N ALA A 207 -0.90 15.20 5.50
CA ALA A 207 -1.89 15.69 4.54
C ALA A 207 -3.32 15.43 5.03
N ASP A 208 -3.59 14.22 5.50
CA ASP A 208 -4.89 13.82 6.03
C ASP A 208 -5.26 14.62 7.29
N MET A 209 -4.31 14.80 8.19
CA MET A 209 -4.51 15.54 9.44
C MET A 209 -4.76 17.04 9.16
N GLN A 210 -3.90 17.67 8.37
CA GLN A 210 -4.02 19.10 8.03
C GLN A 210 -5.34 19.38 7.31
N LEU A 211 -5.75 18.51 6.38
CA LEU A 211 -7.03 18.66 5.70
C LEU A 211 -8.22 18.49 6.66
N ALA A 212 -8.12 17.58 7.63
CA ALA A 212 -9.20 17.38 8.61
C ALA A 212 -9.37 18.61 9.51
N LEU A 213 -8.26 19.15 10.04
CA LEU A 213 -8.25 20.35 10.88
C LEU A 213 -8.74 21.57 10.09
N HIS A 214 -8.22 21.76 8.87
CA HIS A 214 -8.63 22.87 8.01
C HIS A 214 -10.15 22.90 7.77
N ARG A 215 -10.76 21.73 7.52
CA ARG A 215 -12.21 21.63 7.28
C ARG A 215 -13.08 21.92 8.50
N GLN A 216 -12.52 21.84 9.71
CA GLN A 216 -13.23 22.21 10.93
C GLN A 216 -13.23 23.73 11.15
N GLU A 217 -12.18 24.42 10.74
CA GLU A 217 -11.95 25.82 11.05
C GLU A 217 -12.27 26.76 9.88
N ARG A 218 -12.20 26.26 8.64
CA ARG A 218 -12.24 27.08 7.43
C ARG A 218 -13.13 26.47 6.35
N THR A 219 -13.62 27.36 5.49
CA THR A 219 -14.46 27.00 4.35
C THR A 219 -13.73 27.07 3.01
N ASP A 220 -12.54 27.69 2.93
CA ASP A 220 -11.70 27.81 1.74
C ASP A 220 -10.93 26.50 1.42
N LEU A 221 -10.10 26.50 0.36
CA LEU A 221 -9.25 25.37 0.02
C LEU A 221 -8.01 25.31 0.92
N CYS A 222 -7.65 24.09 1.38
CA CYS A 222 -6.42 23.85 2.10
C CYS A 222 -5.23 23.92 1.13
N ARG A 223 -4.42 25.00 1.22
CA ARG A 223 -3.26 25.25 0.36
C ARG A 223 -1.97 25.52 1.14
N HIS A 224 -1.97 25.26 2.44
CA HIS A 224 -0.84 25.48 3.35
C HIS A 224 -0.32 24.16 3.91
N GLY A 225 0.80 24.20 4.62
CA GLY A 225 1.43 23.01 5.14
C GLY A 225 1.99 22.13 4.00
N VAL A 226 1.77 20.81 4.09
CA VAL A 226 2.15 19.88 3.03
C VAL A 226 1.33 20.06 1.75
N TRP A 227 0.11 20.66 1.85
CA TRP A 227 -0.72 21.04 0.70
C TRP A 227 -0.17 22.25 -0.09
N GLY A 228 0.86 22.91 0.44
CA GLY A 228 1.64 23.90 -0.26
C GLY A 228 2.76 23.31 -1.13
N LEU A 229 3.09 22.03 -0.97
CA LEU A 229 4.11 21.35 -1.77
C LEU A 229 3.54 20.92 -3.14
N VAL A 230 2.43 20.22 -3.10
CA VAL A 230 1.68 19.71 -4.26
C VAL A 230 0.19 19.76 -3.96
N ARG A 231 -0.67 19.59 -4.97
CA ARG A 231 -2.12 19.61 -4.76
C ARG A 231 -2.69 18.33 -4.15
N HIS A 232 -1.98 17.21 -4.27
CA HIS A 232 -2.37 15.90 -3.70
C HIS A 232 -1.23 15.26 -2.92
N PRO A 233 -0.80 15.84 -1.78
CA PRO A 233 0.32 15.34 -1.00
C PRO A 233 0.06 13.95 -0.41
N ASN A 234 -1.20 13.60 -0.13
CA ASN A 234 -1.58 12.26 0.32
C ASN A 234 -1.32 11.19 -0.75
N TYR A 235 -1.63 11.46 -2.04
CA TYR A 235 -1.34 10.51 -3.12
C TYR A 235 0.15 10.38 -3.43
N LEU A 236 0.90 11.47 -3.33
CA LEU A 236 2.35 11.43 -3.41
C LEU A 236 2.94 10.59 -2.26
N GLY A 237 2.45 10.79 -1.03
CA GLY A 237 2.86 10.02 0.13
C GLY A 237 2.61 8.53 -0.04
N ASP A 238 1.41 8.16 -0.47
CA ASP A 238 1.04 6.77 -0.75
C ASP A 238 1.92 6.14 -1.85
N THR A 239 2.21 6.89 -2.92
CA THR A 239 3.14 6.43 -3.97
C THR A 239 4.55 6.19 -3.43
N LEU A 240 5.07 7.10 -2.59
CA LEU A 240 6.39 6.92 -1.95
C LEU A 240 6.42 5.68 -1.05
N VAL A 241 5.35 5.42 -0.30
CA VAL A 241 5.19 4.19 0.49
C VAL A 241 5.31 2.95 -0.41
N HIS A 242 4.61 2.91 -1.53
CA HIS A 242 4.68 1.77 -2.45
C HIS A 242 6.04 1.65 -3.15
N VAL A 243 6.70 2.76 -3.49
CA VAL A 243 8.09 2.77 -3.98
C VAL A 243 9.03 2.17 -2.92
N SER A 244 8.84 2.49 -1.65
CA SER A 244 9.66 1.94 -0.56
C SER A 244 9.55 0.41 -0.45
N PHE A 245 8.37 -0.16 -0.70
CA PHE A 245 8.18 -1.61 -0.71
C PHE A 245 9.02 -2.29 -1.79
N ALA A 246 9.07 -1.70 -3.00
CA ALA A 246 9.94 -2.21 -4.06
C ALA A 246 11.44 -2.05 -3.71
N LEU A 247 11.84 -0.93 -3.13
CA LEU A 247 13.21 -0.68 -2.68
C LEU A 247 13.63 -1.66 -1.57
N LEU A 248 12.75 -1.96 -0.60
CA LEU A 248 13.04 -2.97 0.43
C LEU A 248 13.32 -4.35 -0.16
N ASN A 249 12.66 -4.71 -1.27
CA ASN A 249 12.99 -5.94 -1.97
C ASN A 249 14.39 -5.92 -2.56
N MET A 250 14.85 -4.77 -3.06
CA MET A 250 16.19 -4.64 -3.65
C MET A 250 17.30 -4.75 -2.59
N ALA A 251 16.99 -4.61 -1.31
CA ALA A 251 17.90 -4.88 -0.19
C ALA A 251 18.04 -6.39 0.10
N GLY A 252 18.04 -7.22 -0.92
CA GLY A 252 18.21 -8.67 -0.91
C GLY A 252 18.02 -9.24 -2.31
N PRO A 253 17.98 -10.56 -2.48
CA PRO A 253 17.60 -11.17 -3.75
C PRO A 253 16.18 -10.76 -4.14
N PHE A 254 16.00 -10.12 -5.30
CA PHE A 254 14.72 -9.59 -5.73
C PHE A 254 14.37 -9.96 -7.18
N ASN A 255 13.08 -10.04 -7.46
CA ASN A 255 12.58 -10.18 -8.83
C ASN A 255 12.16 -8.78 -9.34
N PRO A 256 12.62 -8.34 -10.54
CA PRO A 256 12.28 -7.02 -11.08
C PRO A 256 10.78 -6.74 -11.22
N VAL A 257 9.95 -7.76 -11.25
CA VAL A 257 8.48 -7.62 -11.33
C VAL A 257 7.90 -6.85 -10.14
N VAL A 258 8.60 -6.79 -9.00
CA VAL A 258 8.18 -5.99 -7.83
C VAL A 258 8.00 -4.50 -8.16
N ILE A 259 8.68 -4.00 -9.20
CA ILE A 259 8.58 -2.62 -9.67
C ILE A 259 7.19 -2.32 -10.25
N LEU A 260 6.48 -3.34 -10.75
CA LEU A 260 5.13 -3.16 -11.27
C LEU A 260 4.14 -2.70 -10.19
N GLY A 261 4.37 -3.04 -8.92
CA GLY A 261 3.54 -2.62 -7.80
C GLY A 261 3.44 -1.09 -7.68
N PRO A 262 4.53 -0.36 -7.39
CA PRO A 262 4.49 1.10 -7.30
C PRO A 262 4.12 1.78 -8.62
N VAL A 263 4.48 1.20 -9.78
CA VAL A 263 4.06 1.73 -11.08
C VAL A 263 2.54 1.66 -11.24
N ALA A 264 1.93 0.52 -10.92
CA ALA A 264 0.47 0.35 -10.99
C ALA A 264 -0.24 1.27 -9.98
N ASN A 265 0.30 1.40 -8.76
CA ASN A 265 -0.23 2.31 -7.75
C ASN A 265 -0.20 3.78 -8.25
N TYR A 266 0.94 4.23 -8.77
CA TYR A 266 1.08 5.56 -9.34
C TYR A 266 0.10 5.80 -10.49
N LEU A 267 0.01 4.87 -11.44
CA LEU A 267 -0.90 4.98 -12.58
C LEU A 267 -2.36 5.04 -12.14
N PHE A 268 -2.73 4.24 -11.15
CA PHE A 268 -4.09 4.27 -10.57
C PHE A 268 -4.38 5.62 -9.91
N LEU A 269 -3.52 6.07 -9.01
CA LEU A 269 -3.69 7.33 -8.28
C LEU A 269 -3.61 8.57 -9.20
N ARG A 270 -2.88 8.47 -10.30
CA ARG A 270 -2.72 9.57 -11.23
C ARG A 270 -3.81 9.65 -12.29
N PHE A 271 -4.29 8.50 -12.79
CA PHE A 271 -5.08 8.47 -14.02
C PHE A 271 -6.47 7.83 -13.89
N LEU A 272 -6.70 6.95 -12.92
CA LEU A 272 -7.94 6.16 -12.84
C LEU A 272 -8.85 6.57 -11.67
N GLY A 273 -8.38 6.54 -10.43
CA GLY A 273 -9.20 6.77 -9.24
C GLY A 273 -8.62 7.84 -8.29
N GLY A 274 -7.66 8.65 -8.76
CA GLY A 274 -6.94 9.57 -7.89
C GLY A 274 -7.15 11.05 -8.22
N ASP A 275 -6.05 11.76 -8.48
CA ASP A 275 -6.03 13.22 -8.53
C ASP A 275 -6.89 13.81 -9.67
N LYS A 276 -6.85 13.24 -10.86
CA LYS A 276 -7.64 13.73 -12.01
C LYS A 276 -9.15 13.63 -11.77
N GLU A 277 -9.60 12.48 -11.27
CA GLU A 277 -11.01 12.29 -10.96
C GLU A 277 -11.45 13.18 -9.80
N THR A 278 -10.62 13.29 -8.76
CA THR A 278 -10.89 14.14 -7.60
C THR A 278 -11.00 15.62 -8.01
N GLU A 279 -10.07 16.10 -8.85
CA GLU A 279 -10.11 17.49 -9.34
C GLU A 279 -11.29 17.76 -10.27
N ALA A 280 -11.63 16.84 -11.18
CA ALA A 280 -12.80 16.96 -12.04
C ALA A 280 -14.10 17.07 -11.22
N ASN A 281 -14.27 16.19 -10.23
CA ASN A 281 -15.42 16.23 -9.31
C ASN A 281 -15.46 17.54 -8.47
N GLN A 282 -14.31 18.04 -8.05
CA GLN A 282 -14.21 19.31 -7.32
C GLN A 282 -14.55 20.50 -8.23
N GLU A 283 -14.03 20.49 -9.46
CA GLU A 283 -14.27 21.55 -10.43
C GLU A 283 -15.76 21.68 -10.77
N GLU A 284 -16.43 20.57 -11.08
CA GLU A 284 -17.86 20.55 -11.37
C GLU A 284 -18.68 21.04 -10.19
N ARG A 285 -18.39 20.56 -8.99
CA ARG A 285 -19.09 20.93 -7.77
C ARG A 285 -18.88 22.40 -7.40
N TYR A 286 -17.64 22.91 -7.45
CA TYR A 286 -17.34 24.29 -7.06
C TYR A 286 -17.85 25.28 -8.09
N LYS A 287 -17.79 24.93 -9.39
CA LYS A 287 -18.35 25.77 -10.44
C LYS A 287 -19.85 26.07 -10.24
N SER A 288 -20.60 25.08 -9.73
CA SER A 288 -22.05 25.22 -9.52
C SER A 288 -22.42 25.73 -8.12
N GLN A 289 -21.64 25.41 -7.08
CA GLN A 289 -22.04 25.64 -5.69
C GLN A 289 -21.20 26.69 -4.95
N ASP A 290 -19.95 26.92 -5.38
CA ASP A 290 -19.01 27.84 -4.68
C ASP A 290 -18.02 28.49 -5.65
N PRO A 291 -18.44 29.57 -6.34
CA PRO A 291 -17.56 30.28 -7.31
C PRO A 291 -16.24 30.76 -6.71
N HIS A 292 -16.21 31.09 -5.42
CA HIS A 292 -14.99 31.52 -4.74
C HIS A 292 -13.97 30.37 -4.65
N LYS A 293 -14.40 29.18 -4.19
CA LYS A 293 -13.55 27.99 -4.20
C LYS A 293 -13.14 27.57 -5.60
N TYR A 294 -14.01 27.74 -6.58
CA TYR A 294 -13.67 27.47 -7.97
C TYR A 294 -12.51 28.35 -8.44
N GLY A 295 -12.56 29.66 -8.15
CA GLY A 295 -11.46 30.58 -8.43
C GLY A 295 -10.15 30.19 -7.75
N GLN A 296 -10.22 29.80 -6.46
CA GLN A 296 -9.06 29.31 -5.70
C GLN A 296 -8.48 28.03 -6.31
N LEU A 297 -9.33 27.07 -6.73
CA LEU A 297 -8.88 25.84 -7.36
C LEU A 297 -8.15 26.11 -8.68
N ARG A 298 -8.73 26.97 -9.54
CA ARG A 298 -8.11 27.35 -10.82
C ARG A 298 -6.76 28.04 -10.63
N GLN A 299 -6.66 28.96 -9.68
CA GLN A 299 -5.38 29.59 -9.33
C GLN A 299 -4.36 28.56 -8.85
N TRP A 300 -4.75 27.67 -7.96
CA TRP A 300 -3.88 26.63 -7.41
C TRP A 300 -3.39 25.63 -8.48
N GLN A 301 -4.24 25.31 -9.46
CA GLN A 301 -3.86 24.47 -10.61
C GLN A 301 -2.76 25.09 -11.47
N VAL A 302 -2.71 26.42 -11.55
CA VAL A 302 -1.64 27.15 -12.26
C VAL A 302 -0.36 27.22 -11.42
N GLU A 303 -0.47 27.43 -10.12
CA GLU A 303 0.66 27.66 -9.22
C GLU A 303 1.41 26.38 -8.84
N LYS A 304 0.70 25.26 -8.72
CA LYS A 304 1.24 24.00 -8.18
C LYS A 304 0.93 22.81 -9.06
N ASN A 305 1.92 21.92 -9.19
CA ASN A 305 1.69 20.59 -9.79
C ASN A 305 0.74 19.77 -8.91
N SER A 306 -0.05 18.91 -9.53
CA SER A 306 -0.97 18.04 -8.77
C SER A 306 -0.22 17.00 -7.94
N PHE A 307 0.91 16.48 -8.44
CA PHE A 307 1.56 15.30 -7.89
C PHE A 307 3.03 15.51 -7.54
N TRP A 308 3.82 16.15 -8.40
CA TRP A 308 5.26 16.27 -8.20
C TRP A 308 5.64 17.68 -7.71
N PRO A 309 6.43 17.80 -6.62
CA PRO A 309 6.91 19.10 -6.14
C PRO A 309 7.90 19.69 -7.14
N GLY A 310 7.86 21.02 -7.28
CA GLY A 310 8.90 21.77 -7.98
C GLY A 310 10.18 21.86 -7.13
N LEU A 311 11.32 22.18 -7.76
CA LEU A 311 12.60 22.30 -7.05
C LEU A 311 12.56 23.31 -5.88
N ARG A 312 11.79 24.41 -6.02
CA ARG A 312 11.60 25.40 -4.96
C ARG A 312 10.78 24.87 -3.78
N ASP A 313 9.92 23.88 -4.02
CA ASP A 313 9.08 23.29 -2.99
C ASP A 313 9.88 22.35 -2.08
N LEU A 314 11.01 21.82 -2.55
CA LEU A 314 11.88 20.93 -1.78
C LEU A 314 12.59 21.62 -0.61
N VAL A 315 12.77 22.94 -0.67
CA VAL A 315 13.34 23.74 0.44
C VAL A 315 12.26 24.30 1.39
N ASN A 316 11.00 23.93 1.19
CA ASN A 316 9.91 24.29 2.08
C ASN A 316 10.10 23.59 3.45
N PRO A 317 9.85 24.28 4.59
CA PRO A 317 9.96 23.66 5.92
C PRO A 317 9.18 22.35 6.08
N TRP A 318 8.05 22.20 5.41
CA TRP A 318 7.26 20.97 5.45
C TRP A 318 7.90 19.82 4.66
N ALA A 319 8.62 20.12 3.57
CA ALA A 319 9.40 19.10 2.87
C ALA A 319 10.57 18.62 3.74
N LEU A 320 11.24 19.53 4.46
CA LEU A 320 12.30 19.20 5.40
C LEU A 320 11.76 18.39 6.60
N ALA A 321 10.58 18.74 7.12
CA ALA A 321 9.93 17.97 8.18
C ALA A 321 9.60 16.53 7.73
N VAL A 322 9.08 16.36 6.51
CA VAL A 322 8.81 15.05 5.91
C VAL A 322 10.09 14.24 5.75
N ALA A 323 11.17 14.86 5.23
CA ALA A 323 12.48 14.21 5.11
C ALA A 323 13.05 13.82 6.49
N GLY A 324 12.89 14.70 7.49
CA GLY A 324 13.25 14.42 8.88
C GLY A 324 12.53 13.21 9.46
N CYS A 325 11.24 13.03 9.17
CA CYS A 325 10.49 11.83 9.56
C CYS A 325 11.04 10.57 8.87
N GLY A 326 11.48 10.67 7.61
CA GLY A 326 12.18 9.58 6.93
C GLY A 326 13.47 9.20 7.64
N PHE A 327 14.30 10.18 8.01
CA PHE A 327 15.53 9.94 8.76
C PHE A 327 15.26 9.28 10.14
N ILE A 328 14.26 9.77 10.87
CA ILE A 328 13.84 9.15 12.14
C ILE A 328 13.45 7.69 11.93
N GLY A 329 12.72 7.37 10.87
CA GLY A 329 12.37 6.00 10.51
C GLY A 329 13.60 5.10 10.37
N VAL A 330 14.66 5.58 9.70
CA VAL A 330 15.93 4.84 9.55
C VAL A 330 16.59 4.60 10.91
N VAL A 331 16.65 5.62 11.77
CA VAL A 331 17.24 5.48 13.11
C VAL A 331 16.48 4.46 13.96
N ILE A 332 15.15 4.46 13.89
CA ILE A 332 14.30 3.50 14.61
C ILE A 332 14.55 2.08 14.08
N GLU A 333 14.55 1.88 12.77
CA GLU A 333 14.78 0.56 12.16
C GLU A 333 16.15 0.02 12.52
N GLU A 334 17.19 0.84 12.45
CA GLU A 334 18.55 0.44 12.79
C GLU A 334 18.67 0.05 14.28
N GLY A 335 18.02 0.78 15.18
CA GLY A 335 17.96 0.44 16.59
C GLY A 335 17.31 -0.93 16.84
N PHE A 336 16.21 -1.26 16.13
CA PHE A 336 15.59 -2.59 16.21
C PHE A 336 16.47 -3.68 15.60
N ARG A 337 17.16 -3.40 14.51
CA ARG A 337 18.08 -4.35 13.88
C ARG A 337 19.24 -4.72 14.81
N CYS A 338 19.86 -3.75 15.44
CA CYS A 338 20.93 -4.00 16.39
C CYS A 338 20.51 -4.90 17.57
N THR A 339 19.25 -4.77 18.03
CA THR A 339 18.70 -5.66 19.06
C THR A 339 18.34 -7.05 18.55
N TYR A 340 18.06 -7.18 17.27
CA TYR A 340 17.73 -8.45 16.63
C TYR A 340 18.99 -9.30 16.35
N ASP A 341 20.11 -8.66 16.01
CA ASP A 341 21.39 -9.31 15.70
C ASP A 341 22.22 -9.68 16.97
N MET A 342 21.79 -9.22 18.18
CA MET A 342 22.33 -9.64 19.49
C MET A 342 21.70 -10.92 20.01
#